data_dcdc78e321f463ae2a7cb6ba1cfdb618
#
_entry.id   dcdc78e321f463ae2a7cb6ba1cfdb618
#
_cell.length_a   1.000
_cell.length_b   1.000
_cell.length_c   1.000
_cell.angle_alpha   90.00
_cell.angle_beta   90.00
_cell.angle_gamma   90.00
#
_symmetry.space_group_name_H-M   'P 1'
#
loop_
_entity.id
_entity.type
_entity.pdbx_description
1 polymer ?
#
loop_
_entity_poly.entity_id
_entity_poly.type
_entity_poly.pdbx_seq_one_letter_code
_entity_poly.pdbx_strand_id
1 'polypeptide(L)'
;MSHEIRTPLNAIVGFSSLLTATENETERKEFISIIETNNQLLLQLVSNILDLSKIEANTLEFNYQNVDLNQLAKDVENTVRGRLQTGVALQFVPEVPVCYVQTEHNRLSQVLINLLVNAAKFTEKGEIMFGYKIRGEELYFYVKDTGIGISLENQKKIFERFTKVNTFIQGTGLGLSICKNIVTKMKGRIGVESEGEGKGSTFWFTLPYHTGTANESTDKPVELSELSKDKQITILIAEDDESNYRLFHSILQKDFQLIHARDGKEAVELYSLHHPNLILMDINMPNMNGYEATHQIRELSKSIPIIA
;
A
#
# COMPACT_ATOMS: atom_id res chain seq x y z
N MET A 1 9.10 -7.23 18.93
CA MET A 1 9.17 -7.70 17.52
C MET A 1 8.80 -9.18 17.36
N SER A 2 9.50 -10.15 17.98
CA SER A 2 9.15 -11.59 17.87
C SER A 2 7.72 -11.93 18.31
N HIS A 3 7.18 -11.25 19.33
CA HIS A 3 5.82 -11.48 19.81
C HIS A 3 4.75 -10.99 18.81
N GLU A 4 4.97 -9.85 18.16
CA GLU A 4 4.05 -9.27 17.20
C GLU A 4 3.97 -10.03 15.87
N ILE A 5 5.03 -10.76 15.52
CA ILE A 5 5.03 -11.71 14.38
C ILE A 5 4.36 -13.04 14.80
N ARG A 6 4.65 -13.53 16.00
CA ARG A 6 4.14 -14.83 16.47
C ARG A 6 2.63 -14.86 16.62
N THR A 7 2.03 -13.78 17.10
CA THR A 7 0.57 -13.71 17.34
C THR A 7 -0.24 -13.93 16.07
N PRO A 8 -0.07 -13.15 14.99
CA PRO A 8 -0.78 -13.39 13.74
C PRO A 8 -0.40 -14.72 13.09
N LEU A 9 0.86 -15.16 13.16
CA LEU A 9 1.29 -16.44 12.63
C LEU A 9 0.57 -17.60 13.31
N ASN A 10 0.48 -17.61 14.64
CA ASN A 10 -0.23 -18.64 15.39
C ASN A 10 -1.73 -18.66 15.08
N ALA A 11 -2.34 -17.49 14.85
CA ALA A 11 -3.73 -17.41 14.43
C ALA A 11 -3.92 -18.02 13.04
N ILE A 12 -3.06 -17.69 12.06
CA ILE A 12 -3.10 -18.26 10.71
C ILE A 12 -2.99 -19.79 10.79
N VAL A 13 -1.98 -20.32 11.48
CA VAL A 13 -1.75 -21.76 11.61
C VAL A 13 -2.91 -22.46 12.32
N GLY A 14 -3.39 -21.91 13.45
CA GLY A 14 -4.48 -22.47 14.23
C GLY A 14 -5.80 -22.54 13.44
N PHE A 15 -6.21 -21.44 12.84
CA PHE A 15 -7.46 -21.39 12.07
C PHE A 15 -7.37 -22.14 10.74
N SER A 16 -6.20 -22.28 10.13
CA SER A 16 -5.99 -23.15 8.96
C SER A 16 -6.23 -24.63 9.31
N SER A 17 -5.79 -25.07 10.50
CA SER A 17 -6.06 -26.44 10.96
C SER A 17 -7.55 -26.66 11.24
N LEU A 18 -8.22 -25.68 11.88
CA LEU A 18 -9.67 -25.74 12.13
C LEU A 18 -10.50 -25.72 10.85
N LEU A 19 -10.06 -24.98 9.83
CA LEU A 19 -10.72 -24.89 8.53
C LEU A 19 -10.83 -26.25 7.82
N THR A 20 -9.86 -27.14 8.03
CA THR A 20 -9.88 -28.49 7.48
C THR A 20 -10.76 -29.47 8.29
N ALA A 21 -11.07 -29.14 9.54
CA ALA A 21 -11.81 -29.97 10.45
C ALA A 21 -13.31 -29.64 10.52
N THR A 22 -13.71 -28.41 10.14
CA THR A 22 -15.14 -28.01 10.20
C THR A 22 -15.86 -28.26 8.88
N GLU A 23 -17.10 -28.80 9.00
CA GLU A 23 -18.07 -28.94 7.90
C GLU A 23 -19.04 -27.74 7.84
N ASN A 24 -19.07 -26.90 8.88
CA ASN A 24 -19.97 -25.75 8.98
C ASN A 24 -19.48 -24.59 8.08
N GLU A 25 -20.28 -24.27 7.07
CA GLU A 25 -19.92 -23.24 6.08
C GLU A 25 -19.83 -21.84 6.68
N THR A 26 -20.58 -21.52 7.73
CA THR A 26 -20.50 -20.22 8.42
C THR A 26 -19.20 -20.10 9.20
N GLU A 27 -18.79 -21.13 9.91
CA GLU A 27 -17.50 -21.18 10.61
C GLU A 27 -16.33 -21.13 9.62
N ARG A 28 -16.43 -21.81 8.47
CA ARG A 28 -15.40 -21.74 7.42
C ARG A 28 -15.18 -20.31 6.93
N LYS A 29 -16.24 -19.57 6.67
CA LYS A 29 -16.15 -18.16 6.26
C LYS A 29 -15.52 -17.30 7.33
N GLU A 30 -15.87 -17.51 8.59
CA GLU A 30 -15.28 -16.82 9.73
C GLU A 30 -13.79 -17.14 9.85
N PHE A 31 -13.38 -18.41 9.78
CA PHE A 31 -11.97 -18.81 9.86
C PHE A 31 -11.15 -18.24 8.69
N ILE A 32 -11.69 -18.24 7.47
CA ILE A 32 -11.04 -17.60 6.32
C ILE A 32 -10.81 -16.10 6.58
N SER A 33 -11.84 -15.40 7.05
CA SER A 33 -11.73 -13.97 7.36
C SER A 33 -10.66 -13.66 8.43
N ILE A 34 -10.56 -14.52 9.45
CA ILE A 34 -9.54 -14.41 10.50
C ILE A 34 -8.14 -14.65 9.91
N ILE A 35 -7.97 -15.67 9.05
CA ILE A 35 -6.70 -15.97 8.39
C ILE A 35 -6.27 -14.80 7.51
N GLU A 36 -7.16 -14.28 6.66
CA GLU A 36 -6.90 -13.15 5.77
C GLU A 36 -6.50 -11.89 6.54
N THR A 37 -7.23 -11.56 7.61
CA THR A 37 -6.93 -10.42 8.47
C THR A 37 -5.54 -10.53 9.10
N ASN A 38 -5.17 -11.72 9.61
CA ASN A 38 -3.87 -11.93 10.24
C ASN A 38 -2.73 -11.97 9.20
N ASN A 39 -3.00 -12.48 7.98
CA ASN A 39 -2.03 -12.44 6.89
C ASN A 39 -1.72 -10.99 6.46
N GLN A 40 -2.75 -10.14 6.30
CA GLN A 40 -2.56 -8.72 6.00
C GLN A 40 -1.76 -8.00 7.09
N LEU A 41 -2.03 -8.32 8.37
CA LEU A 41 -1.26 -7.80 9.50
C LEU A 41 0.22 -8.21 9.43
N LEU A 42 0.50 -9.47 9.11
CA LEU A 42 1.86 -9.98 8.99
C LEU A 42 2.61 -9.31 7.84
N LEU A 43 1.99 -9.19 6.67
CA LEU A 43 2.57 -8.49 5.52
C LEU A 43 2.88 -7.02 5.85
N GLN A 44 1.96 -6.33 6.52
CA GLN A 44 2.19 -4.95 6.96
C GLN A 44 3.33 -4.84 7.98
N LEU A 45 3.47 -5.80 8.89
CA LEU A 45 4.60 -5.87 9.83
C LEU A 45 5.93 -6.04 9.11
N VAL A 46 6.02 -6.97 8.17
CA VAL A 46 7.22 -7.23 7.37
C VAL A 46 7.60 -5.98 6.58
N SER A 47 6.65 -5.38 5.86
CA SER A 47 6.87 -4.13 5.12
C SER A 47 7.38 -3.01 6.03
N ASN A 48 6.78 -2.83 7.20
CA ASN A 48 7.21 -1.82 8.18
C ASN A 48 8.64 -2.06 8.69
N ILE A 49 9.03 -3.31 8.90
CA ILE A 49 10.39 -3.69 9.33
C ILE A 49 11.40 -3.41 8.21
N LEU A 50 11.05 -3.75 6.97
CA LEU A 50 11.90 -3.47 5.80
C LEU A 50 12.08 -1.97 5.60
N ASP A 51 11.00 -1.17 5.68
CA ASP A 51 11.08 0.29 5.61
C ASP A 51 11.99 0.85 6.72
N LEU A 52 11.82 0.37 7.96
CA LEU A 52 12.64 0.78 9.08
C LEU A 52 14.13 0.45 8.85
N SER A 53 14.43 -0.74 8.36
CA SER A 53 15.79 -1.18 8.03
C SER A 53 16.42 -0.31 6.93
N LYS A 54 15.67 0.01 5.87
CA LYS A 54 16.11 0.94 4.82
C LYS A 54 16.34 2.36 5.34
N ILE A 55 15.50 2.82 6.28
CA ILE A 55 15.64 4.12 6.93
C ILE A 55 16.92 4.16 7.79
N GLU A 56 17.19 3.13 8.59
CA GLU A 56 18.39 3.03 9.45
C GLU A 56 19.67 2.91 8.63
N ALA A 57 19.65 2.12 7.57
CA ALA A 57 20.76 1.99 6.63
C ALA A 57 20.97 3.24 5.74
N ASN A 58 20.08 4.24 5.83
CA ASN A 58 20.04 5.41 4.96
C ASN A 58 19.96 5.08 3.45
N THR A 59 19.37 3.94 3.10
CA THR A 59 19.21 3.44 1.74
C THR A 59 17.81 3.66 1.18
N LEU A 60 16.94 4.37 1.91
CA LEU A 60 15.61 4.72 1.43
C LEU A 60 15.72 5.73 0.29
N GLU A 61 15.39 5.31 -0.91
CA GLU A 61 15.38 6.15 -2.12
C GLU A 61 14.07 6.93 -2.22
N PHE A 62 14.15 8.15 -2.74
CA PHE A 62 13.02 9.04 -2.99
C PHE A 62 13.00 9.44 -4.47
N ASN A 63 11.98 9.01 -5.17
CA ASN A 63 11.78 9.38 -6.57
C ASN A 63 10.77 10.54 -6.64
N TYR A 64 11.28 11.77 -6.71
CA TYR A 64 10.45 12.96 -6.81
C TYR A 64 9.88 13.11 -8.23
N GLN A 65 8.58 13.29 -8.31
CA GLN A 65 7.86 13.48 -9.56
C GLN A 65 6.75 14.53 -9.42
N ASN A 66 6.20 14.98 -10.55
CA ASN A 66 5.03 15.85 -10.55
C ASN A 66 3.80 15.02 -10.15
N VAL A 67 3.15 15.39 -9.06
CA VAL A 67 1.99 14.70 -8.51
C VAL A 67 0.81 15.66 -8.44
N ASP A 68 -0.35 15.23 -8.95
CA ASP A 68 -1.62 15.89 -8.65
C ASP A 68 -2.08 15.48 -7.24
N LEU A 69 -1.97 16.42 -6.28
CA LEU A 69 -2.33 16.17 -4.89
C LEU A 69 -3.81 15.82 -4.70
N ASN A 70 -4.69 16.40 -5.52
CA ASN A 70 -6.11 16.13 -5.40
C ASN A 70 -6.46 14.72 -5.88
N GLN A 71 -5.81 14.25 -6.95
CA GLN A 71 -5.97 12.88 -7.41
C GLN A 71 -5.39 11.88 -6.41
N LEU A 72 -4.16 12.11 -5.93
CA LEU A 72 -3.54 11.28 -4.90
C LEU A 72 -4.43 11.18 -3.65
N ALA A 73 -4.99 12.30 -3.18
CA ALA A 73 -5.86 12.31 -2.01
C ALA A 73 -7.16 11.51 -2.24
N LYS A 74 -7.75 11.57 -3.42
CA LYS A 74 -8.92 10.74 -3.79
C LYS A 74 -8.59 9.26 -3.81
N ASP A 75 -7.43 8.88 -4.34
CA ASP A 75 -6.98 7.48 -4.38
C ASP A 75 -6.75 6.94 -2.96
N VAL A 76 -6.14 7.74 -2.10
CA VAL A 76 -5.99 7.45 -0.67
C VAL A 76 -7.35 7.34 0.03
N GLU A 77 -8.29 8.25 -0.23
CA GLU A 77 -9.66 8.21 0.30
C GLU A 77 -10.35 6.90 -0.07
N ASN A 78 -10.29 6.51 -1.36
CA ASN A 78 -10.88 5.26 -1.85
C ASN A 78 -10.26 4.04 -1.17
N THR A 79 -8.95 4.04 -0.96
CA THR A 79 -8.22 2.95 -0.28
C THR A 79 -8.66 2.78 1.18
N VAL A 80 -8.98 3.87 1.87
CA VAL A 80 -9.34 3.83 3.30
C VAL A 80 -10.83 3.62 3.52
N ARG A 81 -11.71 3.99 2.58
CA ARG A 81 -13.17 3.86 2.73
C ARG A 81 -13.64 2.48 3.18
N GLY A 82 -13.05 1.41 2.66
CA GLY A 82 -13.38 0.03 3.03
C GLY A 82 -12.99 -0.37 4.47
N ARG A 83 -12.22 0.47 5.17
CA ARG A 83 -11.76 0.23 6.55
C ARG A 83 -12.52 1.07 7.60
N LEU A 84 -13.46 1.90 7.17
CA LEU A 84 -14.25 2.73 8.07
C LEU A 84 -15.28 1.89 8.82
N GLN A 85 -15.52 2.25 10.07
CA GLN A 85 -16.61 1.67 10.84
C GLN A 85 -17.96 2.26 10.37
N THR A 86 -19.02 1.50 10.54
CA THR A 86 -20.37 1.94 10.17
C THR A 86 -20.74 3.20 10.98
N GLY A 87 -21.08 4.28 10.29
CA GLY A 87 -21.43 5.56 10.92
C GLY A 87 -20.27 6.54 11.07
N VAL A 88 -19.11 6.26 10.47
CA VAL A 88 -18.01 7.21 10.35
C VAL A 88 -17.97 7.80 8.94
N ALA A 89 -18.05 9.12 8.82
CA ALA A 89 -17.88 9.84 7.57
C ALA A 89 -16.39 10.13 7.30
N LEU A 90 -15.95 10.00 6.04
CA LEU A 90 -14.62 10.42 5.60
C LEU A 90 -14.77 11.47 4.52
N GLN A 91 -14.08 12.59 4.68
CA GLN A 91 -14.13 13.72 3.75
C GLN A 91 -12.74 14.26 3.43
N PHE A 92 -12.43 14.33 2.14
CA PHE A 92 -11.28 15.08 1.62
C PHE A 92 -11.66 16.55 1.39
N VAL A 93 -10.83 17.47 1.85
CA VAL A 93 -11.01 18.93 1.70
C VAL A 93 -9.81 19.50 0.95
N PRO A 94 -9.91 19.70 -0.38
CA PRO A 94 -8.85 20.33 -1.16
C PRO A 94 -8.78 21.83 -0.85
N GLU A 95 -7.55 22.40 -0.81
CA GLU A 95 -7.34 23.86 -0.68
C GLU A 95 -7.64 24.59 -2.00
N VAL A 96 -7.24 23.99 -3.11
CA VAL A 96 -7.43 24.52 -4.46
C VAL A 96 -7.95 23.45 -5.42
N PRO A 97 -8.65 23.83 -6.50
CA PRO A 97 -9.24 22.86 -7.43
C PRO A 97 -8.21 21.97 -8.13
N VAL A 98 -7.00 22.48 -8.35
CA VAL A 98 -5.89 21.77 -9.00
C VAL A 98 -4.59 22.11 -8.29
N CYS A 99 -3.82 21.11 -7.91
CA CYS A 99 -2.55 21.30 -7.20
C CYS A 99 -1.51 20.28 -7.66
N TYR A 100 -0.57 20.71 -8.49
CA TYR A 100 0.59 19.91 -8.89
C TYR A 100 1.80 20.27 -8.05
N VAL A 101 2.48 19.25 -7.51
CA VAL A 101 3.67 19.45 -6.67
C VAL A 101 4.75 18.44 -7.02
N GLN A 102 6.00 18.86 -6.86
CA GLN A 102 7.16 17.96 -6.93
C GLN A 102 7.28 17.21 -5.60
N THR A 103 6.87 15.94 -5.57
CA THR A 103 6.92 15.11 -4.35
C THR A 103 7.12 13.63 -4.69
N GLU A 104 7.34 12.83 -3.68
CA GLU A 104 7.41 11.38 -3.81
C GLU A 104 6.02 10.77 -3.55
N HIS A 105 5.40 10.29 -4.62
CA HIS A 105 4.01 9.82 -4.64
C HIS A 105 3.74 8.70 -3.62
N ASN A 106 4.58 7.65 -3.63
CA ASN A 106 4.33 6.45 -2.82
C ASN A 106 4.52 6.73 -1.33
N ARG A 107 5.53 7.54 -0.96
CA ARG A 107 5.81 7.87 0.43
C ARG A 107 4.79 8.87 1.00
N LEU A 108 4.35 9.83 0.19
CA LEU A 108 3.26 10.72 0.59
C LEU A 108 1.96 9.94 0.80
N SER A 109 1.60 9.06 -0.13
CA SER A 109 0.45 8.15 0.01
C SER A 109 0.56 7.27 1.26
N GLN A 110 1.72 6.70 1.52
CA GLN A 110 1.99 5.88 2.70
C GLN A 110 1.76 6.64 4.01
N VAL A 111 2.25 7.88 4.10
CA VAL A 111 2.03 8.73 5.29
C VAL A 111 0.54 9.02 5.48
N LEU A 112 -0.17 9.44 4.42
CA LEU A 112 -1.60 9.74 4.48
C LEU A 112 -2.43 8.50 4.84
N ILE A 113 -2.19 7.37 4.22
CA ILE A 113 -2.89 6.10 4.52
C ILE A 113 -2.66 5.70 5.98
N ASN A 114 -1.42 5.76 6.49
CA ASN A 114 -1.13 5.43 7.88
C ASN A 114 -1.89 6.33 8.87
N LEU A 115 -1.94 7.64 8.62
CA LEU A 115 -2.66 8.58 9.47
C LEU A 115 -4.17 8.35 9.40
N LEU A 116 -4.73 8.14 8.21
CA LEU A 116 -6.16 7.91 8.00
C LEU A 116 -6.63 6.56 8.56
N VAL A 117 -5.82 5.50 8.41
CA VAL A 117 -6.12 4.19 9.02
C VAL A 117 -6.10 4.28 10.55
N ASN A 118 -5.20 5.07 11.14
CA ASN A 118 -5.23 5.35 12.57
C ASN A 118 -6.51 6.11 12.95
N ALA A 119 -6.88 7.18 12.23
CA ALA A 119 -8.11 7.91 12.47
C ALA A 119 -9.35 7.01 12.38
N ALA A 120 -9.45 6.15 11.34
CA ALA A 120 -10.55 5.19 11.17
C ALA A 120 -10.63 4.18 12.32
N LYS A 121 -9.49 3.74 12.82
CA LYS A 121 -9.37 2.77 13.92
C LYS A 121 -9.83 3.34 15.26
N PHE A 122 -9.57 4.61 15.52
CA PHE A 122 -9.84 5.27 16.80
C PHE A 122 -11.10 6.14 16.80
N THR A 123 -11.86 6.14 15.69
CA THR A 123 -13.14 6.83 15.57
C THR A 123 -14.26 5.79 15.38
N GLU A 124 -15.04 5.56 16.44
CA GLU A 124 -16.15 4.60 16.39
C GLU A 124 -17.40 5.21 15.72
N LYS A 125 -17.64 6.50 15.90
CA LYS A 125 -18.74 7.28 15.31
C LYS A 125 -18.28 8.71 15.09
N GLY A 126 -18.84 9.37 14.07
CA GLY A 126 -18.55 10.75 13.77
C GLY A 126 -17.87 10.93 12.41
N GLU A 127 -16.84 11.76 12.36
CA GLU A 127 -16.23 12.13 11.09
C GLU A 127 -14.70 12.16 11.14
N ILE A 128 -14.11 11.92 9.98
CA ILE A 128 -12.70 12.08 9.69
C ILE A 128 -12.59 13.04 8.52
N MET A 129 -11.87 14.13 8.71
CA MET A 129 -11.61 15.14 7.69
C MET A 129 -10.12 15.21 7.42
N PHE A 130 -9.73 15.21 6.17
CA PHE A 130 -8.33 15.37 5.80
C PHE A 130 -8.17 16.29 4.60
N GLY A 131 -6.99 16.86 4.47
CA GLY A 131 -6.70 17.80 3.39
C GLY A 131 -5.31 18.37 3.52
N TYR A 132 -5.07 19.42 2.74
CA TYR A 132 -3.83 20.19 2.80
C TYR A 132 -4.12 21.69 2.73
N LYS A 133 -3.13 22.48 3.15
CA LYS A 133 -3.12 23.95 3.02
C LYS A 133 -1.77 24.41 2.51
N ILE A 134 -1.78 25.41 1.64
CA ILE A 134 -0.55 26.05 1.12
C ILE A 134 -0.21 27.18 2.08
N ARG A 135 0.96 27.10 2.74
CA ARG A 135 1.43 28.10 3.72
C ARG A 135 2.80 28.64 3.30
N GLY A 136 2.81 29.60 2.38
CA GLY A 136 4.06 30.13 1.82
C GLY A 136 4.82 29.04 1.06
N GLU A 137 6.03 28.69 1.54
CA GLU A 137 6.88 27.64 0.94
C GLU A 137 6.65 26.25 1.54
N GLU A 138 5.58 26.05 2.33
CA GLU A 138 5.25 24.77 2.93
C GLU A 138 3.83 24.33 2.52
N LEU A 139 3.69 23.02 2.29
CA LEU A 139 2.41 22.31 2.25
C LEU A 139 2.12 21.77 3.65
N TYR A 140 1.01 22.16 4.24
CA TYR A 140 0.53 21.69 5.53
C TYR A 140 -0.60 20.69 5.31
N PHE A 141 -0.34 19.41 5.57
CA PHE A 141 -1.33 18.33 5.53
C PHE A 141 -1.92 18.10 6.92
N TYR A 142 -3.20 17.74 6.97
CA TYR A 142 -3.88 17.42 8.23
C TYR A 142 -4.86 16.26 8.05
N VAL A 143 -4.99 15.47 9.12
CA VAL A 143 -6.02 14.44 9.31
C VAL A 143 -6.64 14.71 10.67
N LYS A 144 -7.89 15.15 10.67
CA LYS A 144 -8.67 15.48 11.87
C LYS A 144 -9.74 14.41 12.07
N ASP A 145 -9.82 13.85 13.26
CA ASP A 145 -10.82 12.88 13.67
C ASP A 145 -11.62 13.35 14.89
N THR A 146 -12.81 12.79 15.06
CA THR A 146 -13.67 12.99 16.24
C THR A 146 -13.61 11.80 17.20
N GLY A 147 -12.53 11.04 17.19
CA GLY A 147 -12.35 9.82 17.94
C GLY A 147 -12.02 10.03 19.42
N ILE A 148 -11.38 9.01 20.00
CA ILE A 148 -11.09 8.94 21.44
C ILE A 148 -10.15 10.02 21.97
N GLY A 149 -9.45 10.75 21.08
CA GLY A 149 -8.45 11.76 21.49
C GLY A 149 -7.20 11.17 22.10
N ILE A 150 -6.25 12.03 22.46
CA ILE A 150 -4.92 11.63 22.95
C ILE A 150 -4.53 12.52 24.14
N SER A 151 -4.19 11.92 25.27
CA SER A 151 -3.71 12.64 26.45
C SER A 151 -2.39 13.38 26.17
N LEU A 152 -2.15 14.51 26.85
CA LEU A 152 -0.93 15.32 26.66
C LEU A 152 0.38 14.53 26.85
N GLU A 153 0.37 13.55 27.76
CA GLU A 153 1.51 12.68 27.99
C GLU A 153 1.79 11.81 26.76
N ASN A 154 0.73 11.22 26.20
CA ASN A 154 0.83 10.31 25.07
C ASN A 154 1.19 11.04 23.76
N GLN A 155 0.74 12.29 23.56
CA GLN A 155 1.10 13.09 22.38
C GLN A 155 2.62 13.23 22.20
N LYS A 156 3.39 13.21 23.28
CA LYS A 156 4.86 13.29 23.23
C LYS A 156 5.53 12.00 22.77
N LYS A 157 4.88 10.85 23.03
CA LYS A 157 5.47 9.51 22.86
C LYS A 157 4.96 8.75 21.65
N ILE A 158 3.81 9.13 21.06
CA ILE A 158 3.15 8.34 19.99
C ILE A 158 3.98 8.17 18.72
N PHE A 159 4.99 9.02 18.49
CA PHE A 159 5.92 8.90 17.38
C PHE A 159 7.17 8.05 17.70
N GLU A 160 7.27 7.54 18.91
CA GLU A 160 8.33 6.59 19.30
C GLU A 160 7.97 5.19 18.81
N ARG A 161 9.00 4.38 18.55
CA ARG A 161 8.84 3.01 18.06
C ARG A 161 8.15 2.13 19.09
N PHE A 162 7.25 1.26 18.64
CA PHE A 162 6.50 0.29 19.45
C PHE A 162 5.59 0.92 20.52
N THR A 163 5.34 2.22 20.44
CA THR A 163 4.43 2.90 21.38
C THR A 163 2.98 2.62 20.99
N LYS A 164 2.20 2.13 21.97
CA LYS A 164 0.76 1.91 21.89
C LYS A 164 0.09 2.69 23.02
N VAL A 165 -0.80 3.61 22.69
CA VAL A 165 -1.58 4.38 23.68
C VAL A 165 -2.63 3.49 24.34
N ASN A 166 -3.20 2.54 23.57
CA ASN A 166 -4.14 1.56 24.07
C ASN A 166 -3.66 0.15 23.69
N THR A 167 -3.36 -0.67 24.69
CA THR A 167 -2.86 -2.04 24.51
C THR A 167 -3.92 -3.01 24.01
N PHE A 168 -5.20 -2.68 24.16
CA PHE A 168 -6.32 -3.52 23.69
C PHE A 168 -6.60 -3.35 22.21
N ILE A 169 -6.12 -2.27 21.59
CA ILE A 169 -6.35 -2.02 20.16
C ILE A 169 -5.20 -2.55 19.34
N GLN A 170 -5.50 -3.45 18.40
CA GLN A 170 -4.54 -4.13 17.55
C GLN A 170 -3.70 -3.16 16.71
N GLY A 171 -2.38 -3.31 16.70
CA GLY A 171 -1.46 -2.50 15.89
C GLY A 171 -0.01 -2.74 16.26
N THR A 172 0.90 -2.41 15.35
CA THR A 172 2.33 -2.70 15.45
C THR A 172 3.12 -1.67 16.27
N GLY A 173 2.56 -0.46 16.45
CA GLY A 173 3.27 0.67 17.06
C GLY A 173 4.42 1.23 16.19
N LEU A 174 4.52 0.82 14.92
CA LEU A 174 5.57 1.27 14.00
C LEU A 174 5.09 2.34 13.01
N GLY A 175 3.80 2.38 12.67
CA GLY A 175 3.27 3.25 11.63
C GLY A 175 3.60 4.72 11.81
N LEU A 176 3.35 5.30 12.99
CA LEU A 176 3.63 6.72 13.25
C LEU A 176 5.14 7.03 13.28
N SER A 177 5.96 6.11 13.77
CA SER A 177 7.42 6.28 13.74
C SER A 177 7.98 6.25 12.31
N ILE A 178 7.40 5.43 11.43
CA ILE A 178 7.72 5.40 9.99
C ILE A 178 7.28 6.71 9.34
N CYS A 179 6.06 7.20 9.60
CA CYS A 179 5.60 8.51 9.11
C CYS A 179 6.56 9.62 9.49
N LYS A 180 7.00 9.66 10.76
CA LYS A 180 7.97 10.65 11.25
C LYS A 180 9.28 10.59 10.46
N ASN A 181 9.83 9.41 10.24
CA ASN A 181 11.06 9.25 9.48
C ASN A 181 10.91 9.65 8.01
N ILE A 182 9.84 9.22 7.34
CA ILE A 182 9.55 9.60 5.95
C ILE A 182 9.46 11.12 5.83
N VAL A 183 8.59 11.76 6.63
CA VAL A 183 8.38 13.20 6.62
C VAL A 183 9.68 13.96 6.91
N THR A 184 10.48 13.51 7.88
CA THR A 184 11.78 14.13 8.21
C THR A 184 12.77 14.03 7.04
N LYS A 185 12.83 12.87 6.37
CA LYS A 185 13.68 12.70 5.17
C LYS A 185 13.19 13.53 3.98
N MET A 186 11.88 13.77 3.88
CA MET A 186 11.31 14.73 2.92
C MET A 186 11.44 16.19 3.36
N LYS A 187 12.27 16.47 4.39
CA LYS A 187 12.55 17.82 4.94
C LYS A 187 11.33 18.50 5.55
N GLY A 188 10.33 17.71 5.98
CA GLY A 188 9.12 18.17 6.65
C GLY A 188 9.16 17.98 8.17
N ARG A 189 8.04 18.31 8.79
CA ARG A 189 7.76 18.15 10.22
C ARG A 189 6.43 17.45 10.39
N ILE A 190 6.28 16.64 11.43
CA ILE A 190 5.03 15.95 11.77
C ILE A 190 4.70 16.16 13.24
N GLY A 191 3.41 16.24 13.55
CA GLY A 191 2.93 16.43 14.92
C GLY A 191 1.48 15.98 15.08
N VAL A 192 1.00 16.14 16.30
CA VAL A 192 -0.39 15.89 16.69
C VAL A 192 -0.87 16.96 17.66
N GLU A 193 -2.13 17.28 17.57
CA GLU A 193 -2.85 18.16 18.47
C GLU A 193 -4.11 17.44 18.93
N SER A 194 -4.36 17.40 20.24
CA SER A 194 -5.61 16.90 20.84
C SER A 194 -5.84 17.62 22.16
N GLU A 195 -7.07 18.00 22.40
CA GLU A 195 -7.49 18.63 23.66
C GLU A 195 -7.62 17.62 24.82
N GLY A 196 -7.40 16.33 24.53
CA GLY A 196 -7.48 15.24 25.50
C GLY A 196 -8.46 14.14 25.08
N GLU A 197 -8.72 13.22 26.00
CA GLU A 197 -9.59 12.07 25.75
C GLU A 197 -11.03 12.50 25.44
N GLY A 198 -11.63 11.85 24.45
CA GLY A 198 -12.99 12.13 23.98
C GLY A 198 -13.14 13.38 23.12
N LYS A 199 -12.04 14.07 22.78
CA LYS A 199 -12.06 15.32 22.00
C LYS A 199 -11.55 15.16 20.56
N GLY A 200 -11.26 13.95 20.14
CA GLY A 200 -10.64 13.69 18.86
C GLY A 200 -9.19 14.15 18.78
N SER A 201 -8.60 14.03 17.62
CA SER A 201 -7.23 14.48 17.37
C SER A 201 -7.04 15.04 15.97
N THR A 202 -5.99 15.83 15.81
CA THR A 202 -5.55 16.34 14.52
C THR A 202 -4.08 15.98 14.34
N PHE A 203 -3.81 15.00 13.48
CA PHE A 203 -2.47 14.72 13.02
C PHE A 203 -2.14 15.65 11.87
N TRP A 204 -0.96 16.23 11.89
CA TRP A 204 -0.50 17.12 10.83
C TRP A 204 0.94 16.84 10.46
N PHE A 205 1.29 17.16 9.20
CA PHE A 205 2.67 17.20 8.76
C PHE A 205 2.87 18.30 7.71
N THR A 206 4.11 18.77 7.58
CA THR A 206 4.49 19.74 6.55
C THR A 206 5.49 19.11 5.58
N LEU A 207 5.47 19.56 4.34
CA LEU A 207 6.49 19.28 3.33
C LEU A 207 6.87 20.59 2.63
N PRO A 208 8.10 20.72 2.11
CA PRO A 208 8.46 21.84 1.25
C PRO A 208 7.52 21.93 0.04
N TYR A 209 7.03 23.11 -0.26
CA TYR A 209 6.19 23.34 -1.41
C TYR A 209 7.01 23.71 -2.64
N HIS A 210 7.12 22.79 -3.57
CA HIS A 210 7.70 23.04 -4.88
C HIS A 210 6.59 22.88 -5.91
N THR A 211 6.23 23.98 -6.59
CA THR A 211 5.20 23.95 -7.63
C THR A 211 5.61 22.99 -8.74
N GLY A 212 4.75 22.01 -8.99
CA GLY A 212 4.81 21.16 -10.17
C GLY A 212 4.19 21.86 -11.37
N THR A 213 4.57 21.47 -12.55
CA THR A 213 3.86 21.83 -13.79
C THR A 213 2.90 20.72 -14.15
N ALA A 214 1.73 21.07 -14.66
CA ALA A 214 0.87 20.09 -15.34
C ALA A 214 1.65 19.59 -16.59
N ASN A 215 2.46 18.56 -16.41
CA ASN A 215 2.94 17.84 -17.57
C ASN A 215 1.73 17.12 -18.15
N GLU A 216 1.50 17.25 -19.44
CA GLU A 216 0.67 16.30 -20.16
C GLU A 216 1.28 14.92 -19.91
N SER A 217 0.76 14.23 -18.90
CA SER A 217 1.04 12.83 -18.69
C SER A 217 0.54 12.12 -19.95
N THR A 218 1.48 11.63 -20.73
CA THR A 218 1.24 10.74 -21.87
C THR A 218 0.75 9.35 -21.45
N ASP A 219 0.27 9.21 -20.24
CA ASP A 219 -0.57 8.10 -19.82
C ASP A 219 -2.01 8.38 -20.21
N LYS A 220 -2.27 8.28 -21.52
CA LYS A 220 -3.63 7.97 -21.97
C LYS A 220 -3.97 6.63 -21.32
N PRO A 221 -5.09 6.53 -20.58
CA PRO A 221 -5.63 5.23 -20.25
C PRO A 221 -5.74 4.49 -21.58
N VAL A 222 -5.07 3.37 -21.71
CA VAL A 222 -5.34 2.45 -22.81
C VAL A 222 -6.80 2.03 -22.58
N GLU A 223 -7.71 2.61 -23.36
CA GLU A 223 -9.09 2.16 -23.39
C GLU A 223 -9.06 0.68 -23.81
N LEU A 224 -9.28 -0.19 -22.85
CA LEU A 224 -9.47 -1.64 -23.03
C LEU A 224 -10.76 -1.96 -23.83
N SER A 225 -11.37 -0.96 -24.48
CA SER A 225 -12.65 -1.09 -25.16
C SER A 225 -12.62 -1.71 -26.54
N GLU A 226 -11.45 -2.08 -27.10
CA GLU A 226 -11.36 -2.71 -28.43
C GLU A 226 -10.54 -3.99 -28.48
N LEU A 227 -10.56 -4.79 -27.42
CA LEU A 227 -10.16 -6.18 -27.56
C LEU A 227 -11.39 -6.97 -28.02
N SER A 228 -11.46 -7.18 -29.33
CA SER A 228 -12.43 -8.07 -29.95
C SER A 228 -12.55 -9.38 -29.19
N LYS A 229 -13.79 -9.77 -28.89
CA LYS A 229 -14.21 -10.95 -28.08
C LYS A 229 -13.74 -12.33 -28.59
N ASP A 230 -12.83 -12.41 -29.55
CA ASP A 230 -12.44 -13.66 -30.24
C ASP A 230 -10.95 -14.01 -30.18
N LYS A 231 -10.09 -13.24 -29.46
CA LYS A 231 -8.69 -13.66 -29.22
C LYS A 231 -8.51 -14.00 -27.77
N GLN A 232 -8.26 -15.26 -27.48
CA GLN A 232 -7.88 -15.72 -26.16
C GLN A 232 -6.56 -15.05 -25.76
N ILE A 233 -6.59 -14.18 -24.74
CA ILE A 233 -5.43 -13.45 -24.25
C ILE A 233 -4.46 -14.44 -23.60
N THR A 234 -3.20 -14.40 -24.03
CA THR A 234 -2.12 -15.24 -23.48
C THR A 234 -1.26 -14.42 -22.54
N ILE A 235 -1.08 -14.92 -21.32
CA ILE A 235 -0.23 -14.31 -20.28
C ILE A 235 0.95 -15.24 -20.00
N LEU A 236 2.18 -14.70 -20.08
CA LEU A 236 3.40 -15.36 -19.64
C LEU A 236 3.64 -15.01 -18.16
N ILE A 237 3.75 -16.02 -17.31
CA ILE A 237 4.04 -15.88 -15.89
C ILE A 237 5.44 -16.42 -15.64
N ALA A 238 6.38 -15.51 -15.31
CA ALA A 238 7.73 -15.85 -14.91
C ALA A 238 7.82 -15.83 -13.39
N GLU A 239 7.89 -17.01 -12.78
CA GLU A 239 7.84 -17.24 -11.34
C GLU A 239 8.55 -18.57 -11.03
N ASP A 240 9.55 -18.54 -10.13
CA ASP A 240 10.36 -19.71 -9.77
C ASP A 240 9.71 -20.55 -8.64
N ASP A 241 8.86 -19.93 -7.81
CA ASP A 241 8.14 -20.64 -6.76
C ASP A 241 6.86 -21.28 -7.29
N GLU A 242 6.80 -22.61 -7.24
CA GLU A 242 5.67 -23.42 -7.70
C GLU A 242 4.36 -23.06 -6.97
N SER A 243 4.41 -22.62 -5.71
CA SER A 243 3.22 -22.25 -4.92
C SER A 243 2.64 -20.93 -5.41
N ASN A 244 3.51 -19.97 -5.70
CA ASN A 244 3.12 -18.67 -6.27
C ASN A 244 2.53 -18.87 -7.67
N TYR A 245 3.20 -19.64 -8.52
CA TYR A 245 2.66 -19.97 -9.84
C TYR A 245 1.27 -20.62 -9.76
N ARG A 246 1.07 -21.61 -8.88
CA ARG A 246 -0.24 -22.25 -8.67
C ARG A 246 -1.31 -21.27 -8.26
N LEU A 247 -0.96 -20.28 -7.44
CA LEU A 247 -1.89 -19.22 -7.05
C LEU A 247 -2.33 -18.40 -8.28
N PHE A 248 -1.37 -17.88 -9.06
CA PHE A 248 -1.70 -17.15 -10.30
C PHE A 248 -2.49 -18.00 -11.28
N HIS A 249 -2.08 -19.26 -11.47
CA HIS A 249 -2.78 -20.20 -12.32
C HIS A 249 -4.24 -20.40 -11.88
N SER A 250 -4.49 -20.59 -10.58
CA SER A 250 -5.85 -20.81 -10.06
C SER A 250 -6.77 -19.60 -10.28
N ILE A 251 -6.21 -18.39 -10.25
CA ILE A 251 -6.97 -17.14 -10.42
C ILE A 251 -7.23 -16.87 -11.91
N LEU A 252 -6.22 -17.02 -12.76
CA LEU A 252 -6.23 -16.50 -14.13
C LEU A 252 -6.65 -17.53 -15.19
N GLN A 253 -6.54 -18.84 -14.93
CA GLN A 253 -6.81 -19.90 -15.91
C GLN A 253 -8.23 -19.94 -16.49
N LYS A 254 -9.20 -19.32 -15.80
CA LYS A 254 -10.60 -19.30 -16.26
C LYS A 254 -10.81 -18.35 -17.44
N ASP A 255 -10.01 -17.28 -17.51
CA ASP A 255 -10.22 -16.17 -18.43
C ASP A 255 -9.09 -16.01 -19.44
N PHE A 256 -7.90 -16.60 -19.16
CA PHE A 256 -6.68 -16.41 -19.94
C PHE A 256 -5.97 -17.73 -20.25
N GLN A 257 -5.21 -17.72 -21.35
CA GLN A 257 -4.25 -18.78 -21.64
C GLN A 257 -2.93 -18.47 -20.92
N LEU A 258 -2.40 -19.41 -20.13
CA LEU A 258 -1.25 -19.17 -19.30
C LEU A 258 -0.03 -19.97 -19.80
N ILE A 259 1.12 -19.31 -19.81
CA ILE A 259 2.43 -19.91 -20.08
C ILE A 259 3.28 -19.69 -18.83
N HIS A 260 3.99 -20.72 -18.36
CA HIS A 260 4.85 -20.66 -17.19
C HIS A 260 6.32 -20.67 -17.60
N ALA A 261 7.08 -19.70 -17.08
CA ALA A 261 8.54 -19.67 -17.11
C ALA A 261 9.06 -19.76 -15.67
N ARG A 262 10.08 -20.60 -15.42
CA ARG A 262 10.63 -20.84 -14.08
C ARG A 262 11.83 -19.96 -13.74
N ASP A 263 12.31 -19.20 -14.72
CA ASP A 263 13.37 -18.21 -14.56
C ASP A 263 13.33 -17.19 -15.70
N GLY A 264 14.16 -16.16 -15.58
CA GLY A 264 14.22 -15.09 -16.57
C GLY A 264 14.68 -15.55 -17.95
N LYS A 265 15.52 -16.56 -18.02
CA LYS A 265 16.00 -17.09 -19.30
C LYS A 265 14.88 -17.80 -20.06
N GLU A 266 14.16 -18.69 -19.36
CA GLU A 266 12.98 -19.35 -19.91
C GLU A 266 11.90 -18.34 -20.32
N ALA A 267 11.74 -17.25 -19.54
CA ALA A 267 10.81 -16.16 -19.89
C ALA A 267 11.15 -15.48 -21.23
N VAL A 268 12.42 -15.21 -21.50
CA VAL A 268 12.86 -14.64 -22.79
C VAL A 268 12.64 -15.63 -23.95
N GLU A 269 12.95 -16.90 -23.74
CA GLU A 269 12.74 -17.96 -24.73
C GLU A 269 11.25 -18.13 -25.07
N LEU A 270 10.40 -18.25 -24.05
CA LEU A 270 8.96 -18.44 -24.22
C LEU A 270 8.26 -17.18 -24.76
N TYR A 271 8.75 -15.99 -24.43
CA TYR A 271 8.31 -14.76 -25.07
C TYR A 271 8.53 -14.81 -26.58
N SER A 272 9.74 -15.18 -27.00
CA SER A 272 10.11 -15.25 -28.42
C SER A 272 9.33 -16.32 -29.20
N LEU A 273 8.92 -17.40 -28.52
CA LEU A 273 8.19 -18.50 -29.13
C LEU A 273 6.68 -18.24 -29.23
N HIS A 274 6.08 -17.66 -28.18
CA HIS A 274 4.63 -17.60 -28.04
C HIS A 274 4.02 -16.21 -28.23
N HIS A 275 4.83 -15.15 -28.21
CA HIS A 275 4.40 -13.76 -28.31
C HIS A 275 3.18 -13.43 -27.41
N PRO A 276 3.26 -13.59 -26.08
CA PRO A 276 2.15 -13.36 -25.17
C PRO A 276 1.68 -11.91 -25.23
N ASN A 277 0.48 -11.65 -24.73
CA ASN A 277 -0.12 -10.32 -24.70
C ASN A 277 0.30 -9.52 -23.46
N LEU A 278 0.70 -10.22 -22.40
CA LEU A 278 1.11 -9.66 -21.09
C LEU A 278 2.15 -10.58 -20.46
N ILE A 279 3.09 -10.00 -19.71
CA ILE A 279 4.05 -10.74 -18.90
C ILE A 279 3.90 -10.32 -17.44
N LEU A 280 3.72 -11.30 -16.54
CA LEU A 280 3.91 -11.16 -15.12
C LEU A 280 5.30 -11.68 -14.81
N MET A 281 6.17 -10.83 -14.24
CA MET A 281 7.60 -11.08 -14.10
C MET A 281 8.04 -10.97 -12.65
N ASP A 282 8.39 -12.08 -12.01
CA ASP A 282 9.08 -11.96 -10.71
C ASP A 282 10.49 -11.37 -10.93
N ILE A 283 10.90 -10.55 -9.97
CA ILE A 283 12.21 -9.88 -9.98
C ILE A 283 13.31 -10.83 -9.54
N ASN A 284 13.03 -11.69 -8.54
CA ASN A 284 14.05 -12.49 -7.86
C ASN A 284 14.02 -13.96 -8.30
N MET A 285 14.46 -14.21 -9.49
CA MET A 285 14.53 -15.58 -10.04
C MET A 285 15.99 -16.08 -10.17
N PRO A 286 16.22 -17.39 -10.12
CA PRO A 286 17.55 -18.00 -10.37
C PRO A 286 17.98 -17.82 -11.84
N ASN A 287 19.26 -18.05 -12.12
CA ASN A 287 19.90 -18.01 -13.44
C ASN A 287 19.87 -16.62 -14.10
N MET A 288 18.70 -16.03 -14.30
CA MET A 288 18.49 -14.70 -14.84
C MET A 288 17.34 -14.03 -14.07
N ASN A 289 17.61 -12.89 -13.45
CA ASN A 289 16.61 -12.15 -12.70
C ASN A 289 15.62 -11.41 -13.62
N GLY A 290 14.49 -10.93 -13.05
CA GLY A 290 13.45 -10.29 -13.83
C GLY A 290 13.85 -8.97 -14.49
N TYR A 291 14.83 -8.24 -13.93
CA TYR A 291 15.37 -7.03 -14.56
C TYR A 291 16.15 -7.35 -15.83
N GLU A 292 17.02 -8.36 -15.77
CA GLU A 292 17.80 -8.82 -16.92
C GLU A 292 16.89 -9.39 -18.02
N ALA A 293 15.90 -10.20 -17.64
CA ALA A 293 14.91 -10.75 -18.57
C ALA A 293 14.09 -9.61 -19.22
N THR A 294 13.64 -8.65 -18.44
CA THR A 294 12.90 -7.47 -18.94
C THR A 294 13.75 -6.68 -19.94
N HIS A 295 15.04 -6.47 -19.65
CA HIS A 295 15.94 -5.78 -20.57
C HIS A 295 16.04 -6.51 -21.92
N GLN A 296 16.26 -7.83 -21.92
CA GLN A 296 16.33 -8.61 -23.14
C GLN A 296 14.99 -8.63 -23.91
N ILE A 297 13.85 -8.75 -23.21
CA ILE A 297 12.53 -8.68 -23.84
C ILE A 297 12.29 -7.29 -24.45
N ARG A 298 12.76 -6.20 -23.83
CA ARG A 298 12.66 -4.82 -24.36
C ARG A 298 13.50 -4.61 -25.61
N GLU A 299 14.57 -5.37 -25.83
CA GLU A 299 15.31 -5.39 -27.11
C GLU A 299 14.48 -6.01 -28.23
N LEU A 300 13.63 -7.00 -27.90
CA LEU A 300 12.76 -7.69 -28.86
C LEU A 300 11.41 -6.95 -29.06
N SER A 301 10.90 -6.32 -28.02
CA SER A 301 9.62 -5.57 -28.06
C SER A 301 9.62 -4.41 -27.08
N LYS A 302 9.36 -3.21 -27.61
CA LYS A 302 9.23 -1.99 -26.79
C LYS A 302 7.83 -1.82 -26.17
N SER A 303 6.83 -2.56 -26.66
CA SER A 303 5.40 -2.29 -26.38
C SER A 303 4.71 -3.36 -25.53
N ILE A 304 5.28 -4.56 -25.36
CA ILE A 304 4.65 -5.61 -24.54
C ILE A 304 4.48 -5.13 -23.08
N PRO A 305 3.28 -5.19 -22.48
CA PRO A 305 3.11 -4.91 -21.08
C PRO A 305 3.87 -5.93 -20.21
N ILE A 306 4.71 -5.45 -19.28
CA ILE A 306 5.41 -6.27 -18.29
C ILE A 306 5.07 -5.68 -16.91
N ILE A 307 4.51 -6.51 -16.04
CA ILE A 307 4.17 -6.19 -14.66
C ILE A 307 5.11 -7.00 -13.76
N ALA A 308 5.80 -6.32 -12.82
CA ALA A 308 6.71 -6.92 -11.86
C ALA A 308 6.08 -6.99 -10.46
#